data_755ffeade94659a049f4623a77734b72
#
_entry.id   755ffeade94659a049f4623a77734b72
#
_cell.length_a   1.000
_cell.length_b   1.000
_cell.length_c   1.000
_cell.angle_alpha   90.00
_cell.angle_beta   90.00
_cell.angle_gamma   90.00
#
_symmetry.space_group_name_H-M   'P 1'
#
loop_
_entity.id
_entity.type
_entity.pdbx_description
1 polymer ?
#
loop_
_entity_poly.entity_id
_entity_poly.type
_entity_poly.pdbx_seq_one_letter_code
_entity_poly.pdbx_strand_id
1 'polypeptide(L)'
;MGVVWVVSEAWINALAPEKNRGTVMGAYVSVLCIGFSTGPALLGLVGSAGPMPFVASAVMLMAALLPIPFASGSDGAPSFHKRTALPLVKAMRHAPTIMIAALLNGSIWAIQSALLPVYGMRAGLPEDHALFLLTAYVFGNIVLQLPIGNLLDRWSGEGVLLLCGSIQCIGAIALPFVVHDGPITWLFLILWGGFLGGLYTTEMTMLGRIFEVEELSGASAAFSMAFSLGALFGPIVAGAAMQIWNPYGMLVVIGCAGAGVTLTAVRLVHAKPLSSDQQCI
;
A
#
# COMPACT_ATOMS: atom_id res chain seq x y z
N MET A 1 4.62 -16.68 -4.82
CA MET A 1 4.26 -15.28 -5.17
C MET A 1 5.02 -14.26 -4.33
N GLY A 2 5.13 -14.37 -3.00
CA GLY A 2 5.78 -13.37 -2.14
C GLY A 2 7.25 -13.05 -2.47
N VAL A 3 8.06 -14.03 -2.87
CA VAL A 3 9.48 -13.80 -3.20
C VAL A 3 9.63 -12.90 -4.42
N VAL A 4 8.85 -13.14 -5.48
CA VAL A 4 8.89 -12.31 -6.71
C VAL A 4 8.48 -10.88 -6.41
N TRP A 5 7.46 -10.70 -5.56
CA TRP A 5 6.99 -9.39 -5.11
C TRP A 5 8.11 -8.62 -4.39
N VAL A 6 8.67 -9.19 -3.32
CA VAL A 6 9.73 -8.55 -2.52
C VAL A 6 10.96 -8.22 -3.35
N VAL A 7 11.37 -9.14 -4.24
CA VAL A 7 12.56 -8.93 -5.10
C VAL A 7 12.29 -7.83 -6.13
N SER A 8 11.12 -7.80 -6.77
CA SER A 8 10.79 -6.76 -7.75
C SER A 8 10.68 -5.38 -7.09
N GLU A 9 10.08 -5.27 -5.91
CA GLU A 9 10.02 -4.01 -5.16
C GLU A 9 11.42 -3.51 -4.77
N ALA A 10 12.24 -4.38 -4.21
CA ALA A 10 13.61 -4.03 -3.84
C ALA A 10 14.41 -3.58 -5.07
N TRP A 11 14.27 -4.28 -6.18
CA TRP A 11 14.97 -3.97 -7.42
C TRP A 11 14.54 -2.64 -8.03
N ILE A 12 13.24 -2.41 -8.19
CA ILE A 12 12.72 -1.16 -8.73
C ILE A 12 13.09 0.02 -7.83
N ASN A 13 12.99 -0.15 -6.51
CA ASN A 13 13.35 0.88 -5.54
C ASN A 13 14.85 1.20 -5.58
N ALA A 14 15.71 0.18 -5.79
CA ALA A 14 17.16 0.34 -5.93
C ALA A 14 17.56 1.08 -7.22
N LEU A 15 16.86 0.81 -8.33
CA LEU A 15 17.12 1.45 -9.63
C LEU A 15 16.51 2.85 -9.75
N ALA A 16 15.52 3.18 -8.92
CA ALA A 16 14.82 4.46 -9.00
C ALA A 16 15.77 5.63 -8.65
N PRO A 17 15.93 6.63 -9.55
CA PRO A 17 16.69 7.82 -9.25
C PRO A 17 16.13 8.52 -8.01
N GLU A 18 17.01 9.02 -7.12
CA GLU A 18 16.59 9.61 -5.85
C GLU A 18 15.58 10.76 -6.05
N LYS A 19 15.80 11.58 -7.09
CA LYS A 19 14.93 12.71 -7.46
C LYS A 19 13.50 12.31 -7.82
N ASN A 20 13.28 11.14 -8.43
CA ASN A 20 11.99 10.69 -8.95
C ASN A 20 11.55 9.36 -8.33
N ARG A 21 12.15 8.96 -7.20
CA ARG A 21 11.87 7.66 -6.55
C ARG A 21 10.39 7.50 -6.18
N GLY A 22 9.75 8.54 -5.68
CA GLY A 22 8.33 8.55 -5.37
C GLY A 22 7.46 8.31 -6.61
N THR A 23 7.74 9.01 -7.70
CA THR A 23 7.01 8.82 -8.98
C THR A 23 7.20 7.40 -9.53
N VAL A 24 8.42 6.85 -9.49
CA VAL A 24 8.71 5.48 -9.96
C VAL A 24 7.96 4.45 -9.11
N MET A 25 8.01 4.59 -7.80
CA MET A 25 7.29 3.70 -6.88
C MET A 25 5.77 3.82 -7.05
N GLY A 26 5.25 5.04 -7.23
CA GLY A 26 3.84 5.28 -7.53
C GLY A 26 3.38 4.62 -8.84
N ALA A 27 4.19 4.73 -9.90
CA ALA A 27 3.92 4.06 -11.17
C ALA A 27 3.91 2.52 -11.02
N TYR A 28 4.90 1.97 -10.30
CA TYR A 28 4.97 0.55 -10.00
C TYR A 28 3.71 0.05 -9.27
N VAL A 29 3.30 0.74 -8.20
CA VAL A 29 2.10 0.37 -7.44
C VAL A 29 0.84 0.52 -8.30
N SER A 30 0.75 1.55 -9.17
CA SER A 30 -0.37 1.69 -10.11
C SER A 30 -0.49 0.47 -11.04
N VAL A 31 0.62 0.01 -11.62
CA VAL A 31 0.65 -1.19 -12.49
C VAL A 31 0.22 -2.43 -11.72
N LEU A 32 0.68 -2.60 -10.48
CA LEU A 32 0.25 -3.70 -9.60
C LEU A 32 -1.26 -3.66 -9.36
N CYS A 33 -1.81 -2.49 -9.00
CA CYS A 33 -3.24 -2.33 -8.74
C CYS A 33 -4.09 -2.61 -10.00
N ILE A 34 -3.63 -2.18 -11.19
CA ILE A 34 -4.27 -2.51 -12.47
C ILE A 34 -4.26 -4.03 -12.68
N GLY A 35 -3.13 -4.69 -12.45
CA GLY A 35 -3.01 -6.14 -12.55
C GLY A 35 -3.98 -6.87 -11.63
N PHE A 36 -4.08 -6.45 -10.36
CA PHE A 36 -5.04 -7.01 -9.40
C PHE A 36 -6.50 -6.80 -9.82
N SER A 37 -6.81 -5.62 -10.35
CA SER A 37 -8.17 -5.26 -10.77
C SER A 37 -8.60 -5.99 -12.04
N THR A 38 -7.67 -6.32 -12.95
CA THR A 38 -7.96 -7.05 -14.19
C THR A 38 -8.18 -8.54 -13.97
N GLY A 39 -7.66 -9.12 -12.89
CA GLY A 39 -7.82 -10.54 -12.58
C GLY A 39 -9.29 -10.99 -12.49
N PRO A 40 -10.12 -10.40 -11.64
CA PRO A 40 -11.55 -10.71 -11.56
C PRO A 40 -12.31 -10.46 -12.87
N ALA A 41 -11.96 -9.40 -13.61
CA ALA A 41 -12.56 -9.08 -14.89
C ALA A 41 -12.28 -10.18 -15.93
N LEU A 42 -11.04 -10.65 -16.02
CA LEU A 42 -10.66 -11.77 -16.87
C LEU A 42 -11.37 -13.06 -16.47
N LEU A 43 -11.49 -13.34 -15.18
CA LEU A 43 -12.24 -14.48 -14.68
C LEU A 43 -13.70 -14.42 -15.10
N GLY A 44 -14.31 -13.23 -15.06
CA GLY A 44 -15.69 -13.02 -15.58
C GLY A 44 -15.84 -13.29 -17.07
N LEU A 45 -14.82 -13.00 -17.87
CA LEU A 45 -14.82 -13.28 -19.32
C LEU A 45 -14.58 -14.75 -19.66
N VAL A 46 -13.67 -15.42 -18.94
CA VAL A 46 -13.25 -16.80 -19.18
C VAL A 46 -14.18 -17.80 -18.51
N GLY A 47 -14.94 -17.37 -17.50
CA GLY A 47 -15.77 -18.20 -16.65
C GLY A 47 -14.99 -18.80 -15.48
N SER A 48 -15.71 -19.11 -14.39
CA SER A 48 -15.11 -19.65 -13.16
C SER A 48 -15.06 -21.19 -13.13
N ALA A 49 -15.65 -21.86 -14.13
CA ALA A 49 -15.76 -23.31 -14.16
C ALA A 49 -14.72 -23.95 -15.10
N GLY A 50 -14.23 -25.14 -14.72
CA GLY A 50 -13.33 -25.95 -15.55
C GLY A 50 -11.87 -25.47 -15.57
N PRO A 51 -11.05 -25.91 -16.55
CA PRO A 51 -9.60 -25.61 -16.61
C PRO A 51 -9.26 -24.23 -17.17
N MET A 52 -10.20 -23.55 -17.81
CA MET A 52 -9.95 -22.27 -18.53
C MET A 52 -9.34 -21.17 -17.67
N PRO A 53 -9.76 -20.93 -16.40
CA PRO A 53 -9.10 -19.95 -15.54
C PRO A 53 -7.62 -20.24 -15.30
N PHE A 54 -7.27 -21.51 -15.16
CA PHE A 54 -5.87 -21.93 -14.95
C PHE A 54 -5.05 -21.77 -16.22
N VAL A 55 -5.63 -22.08 -17.39
CA VAL A 55 -4.97 -21.87 -18.69
C VAL A 55 -4.75 -20.37 -18.93
N ALA A 56 -5.76 -19.54 -18.69
CA ALA A 56 -5.63 -18.07 -18.81
C ALA A 56 -4.53 -17.53 -17.91
N SER A 57 -4.48 -17.96 -16.64
CA SER A 57 -3.44 -17.57 -15.69
C SER A 57 -2.04 -18.03 -16.15
N ALA A 58 -1.91 -19.24 -16.69
CA ALA A 58 -0.65 -19.76 -17.21
C ALA A 58 -0.19 -18.96 -18.44
N VAL A 59 -1.09 -18.63 -19.36
CA VAL A 59 -0.78 -17.80 -20.53
C VAL A 59 -0.31 -16.41 -20.11
N MET A 60 -0.96 -15.79 -19.12
CA MET A 60 -0.52 -14.48 -18.61
C MET A 60 0.87 -14.55 -17.96
N LEU A 61 1.16 -15.60 -17.20
CA LEU A 61 2.49 -15.81 -16.62
C LEU A 61 3.54 -16.02 -17.70
N MET A 62 3.25 -16.79 -18.73
CA MET A 62 4.17 -16.97 -19.87
C MET A 62 4.36 -15.67 -20.65
N ALA A 63 3.30 -14.88 -20.87
CA ALA A 63 3.41 -13.56 -21.48
C ALA A 63 4.28 -12.59 -20.66
N ALA A 64 4.22 -12.65 -19.34
CA ALA A 64 5.07 -11.86 -18.46
C ALA A 64 6.57 -12.21 -18.55
N LEU A 65 6.92 -13.40 -19.07
CA LEU A 65 8.31 -13.79 -19.31
C LEU A 65 8.87 -13.25 -20.63
N LEU A 66 8.01 -12.84 -21.58
CA LEU A 66 8.43 -12.38 -22.91
C LEU A 66 9.40 -11.19 -22.89
N PRO A 67 9.29 -10.19 -22.00
CA PRO A 67 10.23 -9.07 -21.96
C PRO A 67 11.63 -9.45 -21.45
N ILE A 68 11.77 -10.57 -20.71
CA ILE A 68 13.02 -10.92 -20.04
C ILE A 68 14.20 -11.10 -21.01
N PRO A 69 14.07 -11.79 -22.16
CA PRO A 69 15.17 -11.93 -23.12
C PRO A 69 15.63 -10.59 -23.73
N PHE A 70 14.72 -9.61 -23.82
CA PHE A 70 15.02 -8.27 -24.38
C PHE A 70 15.64 -7.34 -23.33
N ALA A 71 15.50 -7.66 -22.05
CA ALA A 71 16.16 -6.94 -20.94
C ALA A 71 17.65 -7.35 -20.75
N SER A 72 18.11 -8.37 -21.45
CA SER A 72 19.48 -8.90 -21.37
C SER A 72 20.47 -7.99 -22.08
N GLY A 73 20.95 -6.95 -21.44
CA GLY A 73 21.91 -6.01 -22.02
C GLY A 73 22.12 -4.74 -21.24
N SER A 74 21.40 -4.57 -20.15
CA SER A 74 21.60 -3.41 -19.31
C SER A 74 22.66 -3.71 -18.23
N ASP A 75 23.77 -2.98 -18.29
CA ASP A 75 24.82 -2.90 -17.25
C ASP A 75 24.28 -2.43 -15.88
N GLY A 76 22.97 -2.43 -15.70
CA GLY A 76 22.26 -1.90 -14.55
C GLY A 76 21.57 -2.91 -13.65
N ALA A 77 21.79 -4.23 -13.82
CA ALA A 77 21.32 -5.17 -12.82
C ALA A 77 22.06 -4.91 -11.50
N PRO A 78 21.38 -4.56 -10.40
CA PRO A 78 22.06 -4.43 -9.12
C PRO A 78 22.78 -5.74 -8.87
N SER A 79 24.10 -5.70 -8.79
CA SER A 79 24.87 -6.87 -8.43
C SER A 79 24.57 -7.17 -6.97
N PHE A 80 23.58 -8.02 -6.74
CA PHE A 80 23.39 -8.63 -5.44
C PHE A 80 24.61 -9.53 -5.15
N HIS A 81 25.76 -8.88 -4.96
CA HIS A 81 26.93 -9.58 -4.50
C HIS A 81 26.57 -10.24 -3.17
N LYS A 82 27.13 -11.42 -2.93
CA LYS A 82 26.98 -12.31 -1.77
C LYS A 82 27.23 -11.65 -0.39
N ARG A 83 26.88 -10.38 -0.21
CA ARG A 83 26.82 -9.77 1.11
C ARG A 83 25.54 -10.26 1.75
N THR A 84 25.68 -10.83 2.90
CA THR A 84 24.65 -11.35 3.80
C THR A 84 23.42 -10.44 3.76
N ALA A 85 22.31 -10.97 3.23
CA ALA A 85 21.04 -10.26 3.28
C ALA A 85 20.83 -9.72 4.70
N LEU A 86 20.47 -8.46 4.84
CA LEU A 86 20.28 -7.85 6.16
C LEU A 86 19.35 -8.73 6.99
N PRO A 87 19.77 -9.22 8.17
CA PRO A 87 18.88 -10.03 8.98
C PRO A 87 17.57 -9.30 9.24
N LEU A 88 16.45 -9.96 9.04
CA LEU A 88 15.08 -9.41 9.19
C LEU A 88 14.92 -8.59 10.47
N VAL A 89 15.43 -9.13 11.60
CA VAL A 89 15.39 -8.47 12.92
C VAL A 89 16.22 -7.18 12.92
N LYS A 90 17.35 -7.15 12.20
CA LYS A 90 18.20 -5.95 12.13
C LYS A 90 17.49 -4.86 11.30
N ALA A 91 16.84 -5.21 10.18
CA ALA A 91 16.03 -4.29 9.40
C ALA A 91 14.87 -3.70 10.22
N MET A 92 14.16 -4.54 10.97
CA MET A 92 13.08 -4.10 11.87
C MET A 92 13.57 -3.14 12.96
N ARG A 93 14.75 -3.36 13.49
CA ARG A 93 15.34 -2.50 14.53
C ARG A 93 15.93 -1.20 13.97
N HIS A 94 16.37 -1.21 12.70
CA HIS A 94 16.95 -0.02 12.08
C HIS A 94 15.89 1.03 11.69
N ALA A 95 14.71 0.58 11.24
CA ALA A 95 13.60 1.46 10.86
C ALA A 95 12.28 1.07 11.57
N PRO A 96 12.23 1.03 12.91
CA PRO A 96 11.08 0.50 13.65
C PRO A 96 9.80 1.30 13.37
N THR A 97 9.91 2.60 13.17
CA THR A 97 8.79 3.49 12.94
C THR A 97 8.10 3.17 11.59
N ILE A 98 8.88 2.90 10.53
CA ILE A 98 8.34 2.49 9.23
C ILE A 98 7.71 1.09 9.33
N MET A 99 8.30 0.17 10.08
CA MET A 99 7.73 -1.17 10.27
C MET A 99 6.39 -1.14 11.02
N ILE A 100 6.27 -0.25 12.02
CA ILE A 100 4.98 -0.03 12.72
C ILE A 100 3.97 0.59 11.76
N ALA A 101 4.36 1.59 10.96
CA ALA A 101 3.49 2.18 9.96
C ALA A 101 3.01 1.13 8.95
N ALA A 102 3.90 0.27 8.45
CA ALA A 102 3.58 -0.83 7.54
C ALA A 102 2.57 -1.83 8.14
N LEU A 103 2.73 -2.19 9.42
CA LEU A 103 1.79 -3.06 10.12
C LEU A 103 0.40 -2.42 10.20
N LEU A 104 0.34 -1.14 10.56
CA LEU A 104 -0.93 -0.39 10.65
C LEU A 104 -1.57 -0.21 9.27
N ASN A 105 -0.77 0.11 8.25
CA ASN A 105 -1.21 0.21 6.87
C ASN A 105 -1.79 -1.11 6.35
N GLY A 106 -1.08 -2.22 6.57
CA GLY A 106 -1.57 -3.56 6.23
C GLY A 106 -2.91 -3.89 6.91
N SER A 107 -3.06 -3.49 8.19
CA SER A 107 -4.32 -3.63 8.90
C SER A 107 -5.44 -2.83 8.24
N ILE A 108 -5.23 -1.55 7.95
CA ILE A 108 -6.21 -0.68 7.29
C ILE A 108 -6.60 -1.27 5.94
N TRP A 109 -5.61 -1.62 5.10
CA TRP A 109 -5.83 -2.19 3.78
C TRP A 109 -6.71 -3.45 3.82
N ALA A 110 -6.39 -4.38 4.70
CA ALA A 110 -7.13 -5.65 4.79
C ALA A 110 -8.53 -5.46 5.39
N ILE A 111 -8.69 -4.57 6.38
CA ILE A 111 -10.00 -4.25 6.94
C ILE A 111 -10.91 -3.67 5.86
N GLN A 112 -10.44 -2.68 5.10
CA GLN A 112 -11.24 -2.05 4.06
C GLN A 112 -11.54 -3.00 2.91
N SER A 113 -10.57 -3.81 2.49
CA SER A 113 -10.78 -4.80 1.43
C SER A 113 -11.81 -5.88 1.80
N ALA A 114 -11.83 -6.31 3.07
CA ALA A 114 -12.71 -7.39 3.50
C ALA A 114 -14.06 -6.89 4.03
N LEU A 115 -14.08 -5.76 4.74
CA LEU A 115 -15.24 -5.36 5.53
C LEU A 115 -15.97 -4.13 4.99
N LEU A 116 -15.43 -3.38 4.02
CA LEU A 116 -16.11 -2.21 3.46
C LEU A 116 -17.45 -2.55 2.79
N PRO A 117 -17.57 -3.63 1.98
CA PRO A 117 -18.87 -4.06 1.47
C PRO A 117 -19.83 -4.48 2.59
N VAL A 118 -19.33 -5.20 3.60
CA VAL A 118 -20.13 -5.64 4.75
C VAL A 118 -20.67 -4.42 5.54
N TYR A 119 -19.83 -3.39 5.70
CA TYR A 119 -20.22 -2.13 6.30
C TYR A 119 -21.36 -1.46 5.50
N GLY A 120 -21.21 -1.39 4.17
CA GLY A 120 -22.22 -0.81 3.29
C GLY A 120 -23.58 -1.51 3.43
N MET A 121 -23.60 -2.84 3.40
CA MET A 121 -24.83 -3.63 3.61
C MET A 121 -25.43 -3.39 5.00
N ARG A 122 -24.61 -3.34 6.05
CA ARG A 122 -25.08 -3.05 7.42
C ARG A 122 -25.51 -1.61 7.64
N ALA A 123 -25.02 -0.69 6.82
CA ALA A 123 -25.46 0.71 6.77
C ALA A 123 -26.75 0.92 5.95
N GLY A 124 -27.31 -0.16 5.38
CA GLY A 124 -28.59 -0.15 4.67
C GLY A 124 -28.49 0.00 3.15
N LEU A 125 -27.29 -0.07 2.56
CA LEU A 125 -27.14 -0.08 1.10
C LEU A 125 -27.54 -1.43 0.51
N PRO A 126 -28.12 -1.46 -0.71
CA PRO A 126 -28.29 -2.68 -1.50
C PRO A 126 -26.94 -3.38 -1.72
N GLU A 127 -26.98 -4.71 -1.87
CA GLU A 127 -25.76 -5.53 -1.98
C GLU A 127 -24.85 -5.12 -3.14
N ASP A 128 -25.42 -4.84 -4.30
CA ASP A 128 -24.72 -4.35 -5.48
C ASP A 128 -24.02 -3.01 -5.21
N HIS A 129 -24.68 -2.06 -4.59
CA HIS A 129 -24.10 -0.77 -4.22
C HIS A 129 -23.02 -0.93 -3.15
N ALA A 130 -23.21 -1.81 -2.18
CA ALA A 130 -22.21 -2.11 -1.16
C ALA A 130 -20.92 -2.70 -1.75
N LEU A 131 -21.03 -3.57 -2.76
CA LEU A 131 -19.87 -4.10 -3.49
C LEU A 131 -19.14 -3.03 -4.30
N PHE A 132 -19.88 -2.08 -4.89
CA PHE A 132 -19.28 -0.97 -5.60
C PHE A 132 -18.48 -0.01 -4.70
N LEU A 133 -18.75 0.07 -3.39
CA LEU A 133 -17.93 0.86 -2.46
C LEU A 133 -16.46 0.43 -2.54
N LEU A 134 -16.20 -0.88 -2.56
CA LEU A 134 -14.84 -1.40 -2.69
C LEU A 134 -14.22 -1.07 -4.05
N THR A 135 -15.02 -1.14 -5.12
CA THR A 135 -14.56 -0.80 -6.48
C THR A 135 -14.10 0.65 -6.56
N ALA A 136 -14.91 1.60 -6.07
CA ALA A 136 -14.54 3.01 -6.05
C ALA A 136 -13.28 3.26 -5.21
N TYR A 137 -13.18 2.60 -4.07
CA TYR A 137 -12.04 2.68 -3.18
C TYR A 137 -10.74 2.18 -3.84
N VAL A 138 -10.78 1.02 -4.50
CA VAL A 138 -9.63 0.46 -5.23
C VAL A 138 -9.28 1.31 -6.45
N PHE A 139 -10.28 1.84 -7.16
CA PHE A 139 -10.06 2.74 -8.28
C PHE A 139 -9.30 4.01 -7.85
N GLY A 140 -9.64 4.56 -6.69
CA GLY A 140 -8.91 5.68 -6.09
C GLY A 140 -7.44 5.35 -5.85
N ASN A 141 -7.17 4.15 -5.37
CA ASN A 141 -5.80 3.67 -5.18
C ASN A 141 -4.99 3.70 -6.49
N ILE A 142 -5.58 3.32 -7.62
CA ILE A 142 -4.91 3.38 -8.93
C ILE A 142 -4.66 4.83 -9.36
N VAL A 143 -5.69 5.67 -9.29
CA VAL A 143 -5.65 7.04 -9.86
C VAL A 143 -4.73 7.97 -9.08
N LEU A 144 -4.69 7.88 -7.75
CA LEU A 144 -3.92 8.80 -6.92
C LEU A 144 -2.46 8.36 -6.68
N GLN A 145 -2.05 7.18 -7.13
CA GLN A 145 -0.66 6.72 -6.94
C GLN A 145 0.38 7.62 -7.61
N LEU A 146 0.15 8.01 -8.87
CA LEU A 146 1.05 8.90 -9.59
C LEU A 146 1.08 10.32 -8.97
N PRO A 147 -0.05 10.98 -8.68
CA PRO A 147 -0.07 12.25 -7.94
C PRO A 147 0.67 12.19 -6.61
N ILE A 148 0.47 11.13 -5.81
CA ILE A 148 1.13 10.99 -4.51
C ILE A 148 2.62 10.69 -4.68
N GLY A 149 2.99 9.87 -5.66
CA GLY A 149 4.39 9.64 -6.01
C GLY A 149 5.12 10.93 -6.38
N ASN A 150 4.48 11.79 -7.18
CA ASN A 150 4.99 13.12 -7.52
C ASN A 150 5.07 14.06 -6.30
N LEU A 151 4.13 13.94 -5.38
CA LEU A 151 4.13 14.69 -4.12
C LEU A 151 5.32 14.29 -3.25
N LEU A 152 5.63 12.98 -3.18
CA LEU A 152 6.79 12.44 -2.47
C LEU A 152 8.14 12.92 -3.03
N ASP A 153 8.20 13.23 -4.32
CA ASP A 153 9.42 13.76 -4.94
C ASP A 153 9.63 15.25 -4.62
N ARG A 154 8.57 15.94 -4.16
CA ARG A 154 8.62 17.38 -3.84
C ARG A 154 8.57 17.67 -2.34
N TRP A 155 7.92 16.80 -1.57
CA TRP A 155 7.73 16.94 -0.13
C TRP A 155 8.59 15.93 0.63
N SER A 156 8.71 16.15 1.94
CA SER A 156 9.33 15.15 2.81
C SER A 156 8.43 13.90 2.92
N GLY A 157 9.05 12.72 2.95
CA GLY A 157 8.31 11.46 3.11
C GLY A 157 7.47 11.44 4.39
N GLU A 158 8.00 12.03 5.47
CA GLU A 158 7.32 12.17 6.75
C GLU A 158 6.06 13.05 6.64
N GLY A 159 6.12 14.13 5.85
CA GLY A 159 4.98 15.01 5.60
C GLY A 159 3.87 14.33 4.80
N VAL A 160 4.22 13.54 3.79
CA VAL A 160 3.25 12.76 3.02
C VAL A 160 2.66 11.62 3.85
N LEU A 161 3.48 10.95 4.68
CA LEU A 161 3.01 9.91 5.61
C LEU A 161 2.00 10.50 6.62
N LEU A 162 2.30 11.69 7.17
CA LEU A 162 1.40 12.41 8.06
C LEU A 162 0.07 12.73 7.36
N LEU A 163 0.12 13.26 6.14
CA LEU A 163 -1.06 13.58 5.35
C LEU A 163 -1.92 12.35 5.10
N CYS A 164 -1.33 11.28 4.59
CA CYS A 164 -2.04 10.04 4.27
C CYS A 164 -2.66 9.39 5.52
N GLY A 165 -1.88 9.30 6.63
CA GLY A 165 -2.37 8.75 7.90
C GLY A 165 -3.53 9.56 8.49
N SER A 166 -3.43 10.90 8.45
CA SER A 166 -4.49 11.79 8.91
C SER A 166 -5.77 11.62 8.08
N ILE A 167 -5.64 11.47 6.76
CA ILE A 167 -6.79 11.24 5.88
C ILE A 167 -7.43 9.88 6.16
N GLN A 168 -6.66 8.84 6.49
CA GLN A 168 -7.23 7.55 6.91
C GLN A 168 -8.06 7.70 8.20
N CYS A 169 -7.56 8.44 9.18
CA CYS A 169 -8.27 8.72 10.43
C CYS A 169 -9.57 9.55 10.19
N ILE A 170 -9.44 10.66 9.48
CA ILE A 170 -10.56 11.56 9.17
C ILE A 170 -11.60 10.83 8.31
N GLY A 171 -11.16 10.05 7.34
CA GLY A 171 -12.04 9.27 6.46
C GLY A 171 -12.87 8.23 7.23
N ALA A 172 -12.27 7.57 8.22
CA ALA A 172 -13.01 6.65 9.08
C ALA A 172 -14.12 7.36 9.89
N ILE A 173 -13.86 8.59 10.34
CA ILE A 173 -14.86 9.40 11.04
C ILE A 173 -15.94 9.93 10.08
N ALA A 174 -15.57 10.31 8.86
CA ALA A 174 -16.45 10.93 7.88
C ALA A 174 -17.36 9.93 7.16
N LEU A 175 -16.92 8.66 7.00
CA LEU A 175 -17.66 7.66 6.23
C LEU A 175 -19.14 7.51 6.64
N PRO A 176 -19.52 7.45 7.93
CA PRO A 176 -20.93 7.32 8.35
C PRO A 176 -21.82 8.46 7.86
N PHE A 177 -21.25 9.64 7.66
CA PHE A 177 -22.01 10.85 7.25
C PHE A 177 -22.10 10.99 5.73
N VAL A 178 -21.24 10.27 5.00
CA VAL A 178 -21.10 10.39 3.54
C VAL A 178 -21.65 9.17 2.81
N VAL A 179 -21.73 8.03 3.49
CA VAL A 179 -22.18 6.76 2.89
C VAL A 179 -23.68 6.79 2.61
N HIS A 180 -24.01 7.25 1.41
CA HIS A 180 -25.36 7.30 0.84
C HIS A 180 -25.27 6.84 -0.61
N ASP A 181 -26.39 6.58 -1.24
CA ASP A 181 -26.43 6.28 -2.67
C ASP A 181 -26.29 7.57 -3.49
N GLY A 182 -25.05 7.97 -3.77
CA GLY A 182 -24.82 9.20 -4.49
C GLY A 182 -23.36 9.49 -4.89
N PRO A 183 -23.14 10.46 -5.78
CA PRO A 183 -21.80 10.75 -6.33
C PRO A 183 -20.80 11.23 -5.28
N ILE A 184 -21.25 11.81 -4.18
CA ILE A 184 -20.39 12.27 -3.09
C ILE A 184 -19.71 11.09 -2.42
N THR A 185 -20.41 9.98 -2.20
CA THR A 185 -19.87 8.74 -1.64
C THR A 185 -18.76 8.19 -2.53
N TRP A 186 -18.98 8.17 -3.84
CA TRP A 186 -18.00 7.66 -4.80
C TRP A 186 -16.72 8.51 -4.81
N LEU A 187 -16.88 9.83 -4.90
CA LEU A 187 -15.74 10.75 -4.88
C LEU A 187 -14.95 10.63 -3.57
N PHE A 188 -15.65 10.56 -2.44
CA PHE A 188 -15.04 10.38 -1.13
C PHE A 188 -14.21 9.08 -1.06
N LEU A 189 -14.79 7.97 -1.52
CA LEU A 189 -14.11 6.67 -1.51
C LEU A 189 -12.91 6.62 -2.45
N ILE A 190 -13.01 7.24 -3.63
CA ILE A 190 -11.89 7.39 -4.55
C ILE A 190 -10.74 8.15 -3.89
N LEU A 191 -11.03 9.26 -3.24
CA LEU A 191 -10.00 10.03 -2.54
C LEU A 191 -9.43 9.23 -1.34
N TRP A 192 -10.29 8.65 -0.52
CA TRP A 192 -9.88 7.91 0.68
C TRP A 192 -9.03 6.68 0.33
N GLY A 193 -9.43 5.90 -0.68
CA GLY A 193 -8.68 4.75 -1.18
C GLY A 193 -7.34 5.14 -1.80
N GLY A 194 -7.30 6.25 -2.53
CA GLY A 194 -6.07 6.75 -3.10
C GLY A 194 -5.01 7.11 -2.06
N PHE A 195 -5.42 7.74 -0.98
CA PHE A 195 -4.49 8.05 0.13
C PHE A 195 -4.07 6.82 0.94
N LEU A 196 -4.83 5.72 0.92
CA LEU A 196 -4.34 4.45 1.46
C LEU A 196 -3.17 3.91 0.64
N GLY A 197 -3.34 3.85 -0.68
CA GLY A 197 -2.24 3.44 -1.55
C GLY A 197 -1.02 4.36 -1.42
N GLY A 198 -1.28 5.64 -1.16
CA GLY A 198 -0.24 6.62 -0.85
C GLY A 198 0.59 6.28 0.38
N LEU A 199 0.01 5.65 1.42
CA LEU A 199 0.76 5.15 2.57
C LEU A 199 1.82 4.14 2.12
N TYR A 200 1.40 3.13 1.36
CA TYR A 200 2.30 2.08 0.88
C TYR A 200 3.46 2.66 0.04
N THR A 201 3.14 3.52 -0.92
CA THR A 201 4.13 4.16 -1.78
C THR A 201 5.11 5.04 -0.98
N THR A 202 4.60 5.75 0.03
CA THR A 202 5.42 6.58 0.93
C THR A 202 6.39 5.73 1.74
N GLU A 203 5.88 4.69 2.39
CA GLU A 203 6.67 3.78 3.23
C GLU A 203 7.77 3.10 2.41
N MET A 204 7.45 2.60 1.20
CA MET A 204 8.42 1.99 0.29
C MET A 204 9.48 2.98 -0.20
N THR A 205 9.07 4.20 -0.54
CA THR A 205 10.01 5.26 -0.96
C THR A 205 10.95 5.63 0.19
N MET A 206 10.43 5.75 1.42
CA MET A 206 11.25 6.04 2.61
C MET A 206 12.20 4.90 2.92
N LEU A 207 11.76 3.65 2.76
CA LEU A 207 12.61 2.47 2.92
C LEU A 207 13.83 2.54 1.99
N GLY A 208 13.61 2.86 0.70
CA GLY A 208 14.67 3.01 -0.28
C GLY A 208 15.59 4.20 -0.06
N ARG A 209 15.20 5.18 0.79
CA ARG A 209 16.06 6.31 1.20
C ARG A 209 16.91 6.00 2.43
N ILE A 210 16.50 5.03 3.26
CA ILE A 210 17.14 4.70 4.54
C ILE A 210 18.16 3.58 4.37
N PHE A 211 17.84 2.58 3.54
CA PHE A 211 18.68 1.39 3.38
C PHE A 211 19.53 1.45 2.11
N GLU A 212 20.75 0.97 2.21
CA GLU A 212 21.62 0.78 1.04
C GLU A 212 21.05 -0.29 0.10
N VAL A 213 21.48 -0.26 -1.17
CA VAL A 213 20.97 -1.16 -2.22
C VAL A 213 21.11 -2.64 -1.83
N GLU A 214 22.23 -3.00 -1.18
CA GLU A 214 22.55 -4.36 -0.74
C GLU A 214 21.64 -4.83 0.41
N GLU A 215 21.14 -3.91 1.23
CA GLU A 215 20.27 -4.16 2.39
C GLU A 215 18.79 -4.15 2.03
N LEU A 216 18.44 -3.53 0.89
CA LEU A 216 17.07 -3.19 0.53
C LEU A 216 16.17 -4.43 0.37
N SER A 217 16.71 -5.56 -0.11
CA SER A 217 15.95 -6.81 -0.21
C SER A 217 15.52 -7.35 1.16
N GLY A 218 16.41 -7.28 2.17
CA GLY A 218 16.11 -7.66 3.55
C GLY A 218 15.13 -6.69 4.22
N ALA A 219 15.28 -5.39 3.94
CA ALA A 219 14.38 -4.35 4.44
C ALA A 219 12.97 -4.49 3.85
N SER A 220 12.84 -4.74 2.53
CA SER A 220 11.57 -4.99 1.87
C SER A 220 10.89 -6.28 2.37
N ALA A 221 11.68 -7.33 2.67
CA ALA A 221 11.14 -8.54 3.28
C ALA A 221 10.58 -8.28 4.70
N ALA A 222 11.30 -7.49 5.50
CA ALA A 222 10.85 -7.11 6.84
C ALA A 222 9.56 -6.25 6.78
N PHE A 223 9.51 -5.31 5.84
CA PHE A 223 8.34 -4.49 5.57
C PHE A 223 7.13 -5.36 5.18
N SER A 224 7.29 -6.24 4.20
CA SER A 224 6.23 -7.14 3.73
C SER A 224 5.73 -8.06 4.84
N MET A 225 6.61 -8.49 5.74
CA MET A 225 6.22 -9.28 6.92
C MET A 225 5.39 -8.45 7.90
N ALA A 226 5.81 -7.22 8.22
CA ALA A 226 5.07 -6.33 9.10
C ALA A 226 3.69 -6.00 8.52
N PHE A 227 3.62 -5.64 7.23
CA PHE A 227 2.38 -5.40 6.49
C PHE A 227 1.45 -6.62 6.52
N SER A 228 1.98 -7.81 6.26
CA SER A 228 1.19 -9.06 6.24
C SER A 228 0.65 -9.43 7.63
N LEU A 229 1.41 -9.18 8.70
CA LEU A 229 0.93 -9.36 10.07
C LEU A 229 -0.24 -8.41 10.35
N GLY A 230 -0.14 -7.15 9.95
CA GLY A 230 -1.25 -6.22 10.03
C GLY A 230 -2.48 -6.68 9.24
N ALA A 231 -2.27 -7.13 8.00
CA ALA A 231 -3.33 -7.64 7.13
C ALA A 231 -4.01 -8.89 7.69
N LEU A 232 -3.28 -9.73 8.42
CA LEU A 232 -3.84 -10.91 9.07
C LEU A 232 -4.72 -10.56 10.28
N PHE A 233 -4.23 -9.71 11.17
CA PHE A 233 -4.91 -9.42 12.42
C PHE A 233 -5.95 -8.30 12.31
N GLY A 234 -5.75 -7.35 11.38
CA GLY A 234 -6.65 -6.22 11.21
C GLY A 234 -8.12 -6.59 11.05
N PRO A 235 -8.51 -7.43 10.07
CA PRO A 235 -9.89 -7.84 9.87
C PRO A 235 -10.49 -8.60 11.05
N ILE A 236 -9.69 -9.37 11.78
CA ILE A 236 -10.14 -10.11 12.98
C ILE A 236 -10.56 -9.12 14.07
N VAL A 237 -9.70 -8.14 14.36
CA VAL A 237 -9.97 -7.12 15.37
C VAL A 237 -11.15 -6.23 14.95
N ALA A 238 -11.20 -5.80 13.68
CA ALA A 238 -12.26 -4.97 13.16
C ALA A 238 -13.60 -5.71 13.10
N GLY A 239 -13.60 -6.99 12.71
CA GLY A 239 -14.79 -7.84 12.72
C GLY A 239 -15.35 -8.04 14.12
N ALA A 240 -14.49 -8.27 15.11
CA ALA A 240 -14.87 -8.34 16.52
C ALA A 240 -15.44 -7.01 17.02
N ALA A 241 -14.79 -5.89 16.68
CA ALA A 241 -15.28 -4.56 17.02
C ALA A 241 -16.66 -4.26 16.40
N MET A 242 -16.90 -4.72 15.15
CA MET A 242 -18.21 -4.61 14.50
C MET A 242 -19.31 -5.43 15.17
N GLN A 243 -18.97 -6.50 15.89
CA GLN A 243 -19.97 -7.24 16.67
C GLN A 243 -20.39 -6.46 17.93
N ILE A 244 -19.47 -5.72 18.52
CA ILE A 244 -19.71 -4.91 19.72
C ILE A 244 -20.46 -3.61 19.36
N TRP A 245 -20.05 -2.95 18.27
CA TRP A 245 -20.61 -1.69 17.82
C TRP A 245 -20.89 -1.71 16.31
N ASN A 246 -22.03 -2.28 15.95
CA ASN A 246 -22.47 -2.47 14.57
C ASN A 246 -23.09 -1.17 13.98
N PRO A 247 -22.71 -0.75 12.76
CA PRO A 247 -21.61 -1.21 11.90
C PRO A 247 -20.27 -0.48 12.14
N TYR A 248 -20.22 0.43 13.11
CA TYR A 248 -19.16 1.43 13.27
C TYR A 248 -17.85 0.89 13.83
N GLY A 249 -17.85 -0.31 14.43
CA GLY A 249 -16.67 -0.89 15.09
C GLY A 249 -15.42 -0.96 14.17
N MET A 250 -15.61 -1.30 12.89
CA MET A 250 -14.47 -1.30 11.97
C MET A 250 -13.85 0.09 11.75
N LEU A 251 -14.68 1.13 11.77
CA LEU A 251 -14.22 2.50 11.57
C LEU A 251 -13.37 2.98 12.75
N VAL A 252 -13.73 2.56 13.96
CA VAL A 252 -12.90 2.84 15.16
C VAL A 252 -11.52 2.21 15.00
N VAL A 253 -11.44 0.96 14.56
CA VAL A 253 -10.16 0.28 14.34
C VAL A 253 -9.33 0.96 13.25
N ILE A 254 -9.96 1.33 12.12
CA ILE A 254 -9.29 2.07 11.04
C ILE A 254 -8.82 3.45 11.55
N GLY A 255 -9.67 4.17 12.27
CA GLY A 255 -9.34 5.47 12.84
C GLY A 255 -8.16 5.40 13.81
N CYS A 256 -8.15 4.42 14.71
CA CYS A 256 -7.03 4.18 15.62
C CYS A 256 -5.73 3.82 14.85
N ALA A 257 -5.82 2.98 13.82
CA ALA A 257 -4.67 2.63 12.99
C ALA A 257 -4.15 3.86 12.21
N GLY A 258 -5.05 4.66 11.61
CA GLY A 258 -4.69 5.91 10.93
C GLY A 258 -4.05 6.93 11.88
N ALA A 259 -4.59 7.10 13.08
CA ALA A 259 -3.98 7.92 14.14
C ALA A 259 -2.60 7.38 14.54
N GLY A 260 -2.44 6.06 14.62
CA GLY A 260 -1.15 5.40 14.86
C GLY A 260 -0.13 5.74 13.77
N VAL A 261 -0.49 5.67 12.48
CA VAL A 261 0.38 6.08 11.36
C VAL A 261 0.73 7.56 11.47
N THR A 262 -0.24 8.43 11.78
CA THR A 262 -0.01 9.86 11.99
C THR A 262 1.01 10.10 13.11
N LEU A 263 0.89 9.40 14.24
CA LEU A 263 1.84 9.48 15.35
C LEU A 263 3.24 9.00 14.97
N THR A 264 3.36 7.95 14.15
CA THR A 264 4.67 7.51 13.64
C THR A 264 5.31 8.58 12.77
N ALA A 265 4.54 9.25 11.91
CA ALA A 265 5.00 10.35 11.07
C ALA A 265 5.48 11.54 11.92
N VAL A 266 4.71 11.94 12.93
CA VAL A 266 5.08 13.02 13.87
C VAL A 266 6.39 12.70 14.58
N ARG A 267 6.58 11.46 15.04
CA ARG A 267 7.86 11.04 15.67
C ARG A 267 9.03 11.14 14.70
N LEU A 268 8.84 10.78 13.43
CA LEU A 268 9.91 10.90 12.42
C LEU A 268 10.29 12.36 12.15
N VAL A 269 9.31 13.26 12.12
CA VAL A 269 9.56 14.71 11.98
C VAL A 269 10.38 15.26 13.15
N HIS A 270 10.04 14.87 14.39
CA HIS A 270 10.73 15.35 15.59
C HIS A 270 12.08 14.67 15.82
N ALA A 271 12.30 13.46 15.32
CA ALA A 271 13.56 12.74 15.45
C ALA A 271 14.64 13.24 14.46
N LYS A 272 14.30 14.06 13.48
CA LYS A 272 15.29 14.77 12.65
C LYS A 272 15.95 15.86 13.50
N PRO A 273 17.25 15.77 13.83
CA PRO A 273 17.94 16.89 14.48
C PRO A 273 17.95 18.07 13.52
N LEU A 274 17.87 19.29 14.08
CA LEU A 274 17.99 20.60 13.42
C LEU A 274 19.42 20.80 12.82
N SER A 275 19.85 19.91 11.94
CA SER A 275 21.21 19.89 11.38
C SER A 275 21.26 20.10 9.87
N SER A 276 20.41 21.01 9.32
CA SER A 276 20.53 21.41 7.92
C SER A 276 21.13 22.83 7.72
N ASP A 277 21.54 23.53 8.79
CA ASP A 277 22.06 24.91 8.66
C ASP A 277 23.59 25.07 8.86
N GLN A 278 24.38 23.99 8.83
CA GLN A 278 25.83 24.06 9.00
C GLN A 278 26.69 23.48 7.87
N GLN A 279 26.19 23.43 6.64
CA GLN A 279 27.03 23.12 5.48
C GLN A 279 27.06 24.24 4.41
N CYS A 280 26.90 25.47 4.82
CA CYS A 280 27.22 26.63 4.02
C CYS A 280 28.12 27.59 4.86
N ILE A 281 29.38 27.21 5.08
CA ILE A 281 30.51 28.15 5.31
C ILE A 281 31.74 27.53 4.64
#